data_88513b5e617f396e2d139b62225560d1
#
_entry.id   88513b5e617f396e2d139b62225560d1
#
_cell.length_a   1.000
_cell.length_b   1.000
_cell.length_c   1.000
_cell.angle_alpha   90.00
_cell.angle_beta   90.00
_cell.angle_gamma   90.00
#
_symmetry.space_group_name_H-M   'P 1'
#
loop_
_entity.id
_entity.type
_entity.pdbx_description
1 polymer ?
#
loop_
_entity_poly.entity_id
_entity_poly.type
_entity_poly.pdbx_seq_one_letter_code
_entity_poly.pdbx_strand_id
1 'polypeptide(L)'
;MKNDLLANRHIGISKKDEEQMLRKIGVSSLDELIDKTIPANIRLKEPLALPEAMTEYEFGQHIAALAAKNKLYTTYIGMGWYNTVTPAVIQRNVFENPVWYTSYTPYQTEVSQGRLEALLNFQTAVCDLTGMPLANCSLLDEATAAAEAVTMMYALRPRDMQKSGANVVFVDESVFPQTLAVVTTRAIPQGIQIRTGKYGETELTPDTFACIVQYPNAGGNIEDYRAFVEKAHAAGCKVAVAADILSLALLTPPGEWGADIVFGTTQRLGTPMFYGGPSAGYFATR
;
A
#
# COMPACT_ATOMS: atom_id res chain seq x y z
N MET A 1 13.73 18.54 37.91
CA MET A 1 13.85 17.34 37.09
C MET A 1 12.45 16.96 36.61
N LYS A 2 12.25 16.80 35.29
CA LYS A 2 10.97 16.31 34.76
C LYS A 2 10.87 14.79 35.04
N ASN A 3 10.20 14.42 36.12
CA ASN A 3 10.10 13.02 36.56
C ASN A 3 9.12 12.18 35.71
N ASP A 4 8.35 12.83 34.85
CA ASP A 4 7.31 12.20 34.03
C ASP A 4 7.73 12.01 32.56
N LEU A 5 9.02 11.80 32.29
CA LEU A 5 9.50 11.44 30.97
C LEU A 5 9.24 9.96 30.69
N LEU A 6 8.74 9.67 29.49
CA LEU A 6 8.47 8.29 29.04
C LEU A 6 9.70 7.39 29.15
N ALA A 7 10.89 7.94 28.88
CA ALA A 7 12.16 7.22 29.00
C ALA A 7 12.34 6.54 30.37
N ASN A 8 11.91 7.18 31.45
CA ASN A 8 12.05 6.64 32.80
C ASN A 8 11.11 5.44 33.10
N ARG A 9 10.11 5.22 32.28
CA ARG A 9 9.11 4.15 32.43
C ARG A 9 9.19 3.08 31.37
N HIS A 10 9.84 3.35 30.24
CA HIS A 10 9.82 2.52 29.04
C HIS A 10 11.17 1.88 28.71
N ILE A 11 12.28 2.52 29.09
CA ILE A 11 13.62 1.97 28.84
C ILE A 11 13.90 0.87 29.87
N GLY A 12 14.27 -0.31 29.37
CA GLY A 12 14.32 -1.53 30.15
C GLY A 12 15.53 -1.71 31.07
N ILE A 13 16.69 -1.08 30.78
CA ILE A 13 17.93 -1.25 31.57
C ILE A 13 18.15 -0.09 32.54
N SER A 14 18.60 -0.42 33.76
CA SER A 14 19.06 0.58 34.72
C SER A 14 20.51 0.97 34.49
N LYS A 15 20.96 2.11 35.04
CA LYS A 15 22.39 2.48 35.01
C LYS A 15 23.31 1.41 35.57
N LYS A 16 22.86 0.71 36.62
CA LYS A 16 23.62 -0.39 37.23
C LYS A 16 23.78 -1.57 36.27
N ASP A 17 22.73 -1.89 35.52
CA ASP A 17 22.78 -2.95 34.51
C ASP A 17 23.69 -2.53 33.35
N GLU A 18 23.59 -1.28 32.89
CA GLU A 18 24.47 -0.72 31.86
C GLU A 18 25.94 -0.84 32.25
N GLU A 19 26.32 -0.43 33.47
CA GLU A 19 27.67 -0.57 33.98
C GLU A 19 28.16 -2.02 34.02
N GLN A 20 27.27 -2.96 34.38
CA GLN A 20 27.63 -4.38 34.41
C GLN A 20 27.85 -4.92 32.98
N MET A 21 26.99 -4.52 32.04
CA MET A 21 27.08 -4.91 30.64
C MET A 21 28.36 -4.37 30.01
N LEU A 22 28.69 -3.09 30.20
CA LEU A 22 29.91 -2.47 29.70
C LEU A 22 31.18 -3.16 30.26
N ARG A 23 31.21 -3.46 31.55
CA ARG A 23 32.30 -4.24 32.17
C ARG A 23 32.42 -5.62 31.55
N LYS A 24 31.29 -6.30 31.27
CA LYS A 24 31.31 -7.62 30.63
C LYS A 24 31.85 -7.61 29.21
N ILE A 25 31.52 -6.53 28.48
CA ILE A 25 31.98 -6.29 27.10
C ILE A 25 33.46 -5.86 27.09
N GLY A 26 33.95 -5.29 28.19
CA GLY A 26 35.35 -4.81 28.31
C GLY A 26 35.54 -3.36 27.78
N VAL A 27 34.52 -2.54 27.95
CA VAL A 27 34.56 -1.08 27.62
C VAL A 27 34.13 -0.28 28.83
N SER A 28 34.57 0.99 28.87
CA SER A 28 34.30 1.92 29.99
C SER A 28 33.03 2.74 29.81
N SER A 29 32.55 2.90 28.58
CA SER A 29 31.37 3.74 28.26
C SER A 29 30.67 3.26 26.98
N LEU A 30 29.43 3.73 26.78
CA LEU A 30 28.72 3.54 25.52
C LEU A 30 29.43 4.20 24.36
N ASP A 31 30.01 5.38 24.57
CA ASP A 31 30.79 6.09 23.52
C ASP A 31 31.98 5.27 23.06
N GLU A 32 32.73 4.67 24.00
CA GLU A 32 33.84 3.76 23.65
C GLU A 32 33.35 2.55 22.87
N LEU A 33 32.19 1.99 23.24
CA LEU A 33 31.61 0.88 22.52
C LEU A 33 31.20 1.26 21.09
N ILE A 34 30.58 2.44 20.93
CA ILE A 34 30.20 2.98 19.64
C ILE A 34 31.44 3.25 18.79
N ASP A 35 32.47 3.86 19.36
CA ASP A 35 33.72 4.16 18.64
C ASP A 35 34.44 2.89 18.14
N LYS A 36 34.36 1.82 18.90
CA LYS A 36 34.91 0.53 18.51
C LYS A 36 34.05 -0.23 17.49
N THR A 37 32.76 0.10 17.40
CA THR A 37 31.79 -0.60 16.56
C THR A 37 31.54 0.11 15.24
N ILE A 38 31.42 1.43 15.26
CA ILE A 38 31.09 2.25 14.10
C ILE A 38 32.36 2.82 13.46
N PRO A 39 32.60 2.59 12.16
CA PRO A 39 33.71 3.20 11.46
C PRO A 39 33.70 4.74 11.56
N ALA A 40 34.86 5.32 11.85
CA ALA A 40 34.97 6.76 12.13
C ALA A 40 34.51 7.67 10.96
N ASN A 41 34.58 7.17 9.72
CA ASN A 41 34.14 7.91 8.53
C ASN A 41 32.64 8.03 8.36
N ILE A 42 31.84 7.21 9.07
CA ILE A 42 30.37 7.26 9.02
C ILE A 42 29.76 7.69 10.35
N ARG A 43 30.56 7.82 11.42
CA ARG A 43 30.07 8.32 12.71
C ARG A 43 29.79 9.82 12.64
N LEU A 44 28.62 10.21 13.16
CA LEU A 44 28.29 11.63 13.35
C LEU A 44 29.27 12.26 14.34
N LYS A 45 29.83 13.41 13.99
CA LYS A 45 30.78 14.17 14.82
C LYS A 45 30.08 14.91 15.95
N GLU A 46 28.84 15.31 15.73
CA GLU A 46 28.02 16.06 16.68
C GLU A 46 26.68 15.33 16.90
N PRO A 47 26.12 15.41 18.11
CA PRO A 47 24.77 14.91 18.37
C PRO A 47 23.72 15.59 17.49
N LEU A 48 22.59 14.93 17.27
CA LEU A 48 21.47 15.53 16.58
C LEU A 48 20.93 16.74 17.34
N ALA A 49 20.70 17.84 16.64
CA ALA A 49 20.09 19.05 17.21
C ALA A 49 18.57 18.83 17.39
N LEU A 50 18.22 18.13 18.45
CA LEU A 50 16.83 17.84 18.81
C LEU A 50 16.36 18.76 19.94
N PRO A 51 15.06 19.12 20.00
CA PRO A 51 14.49 19.79 21.15
C PRO A 51 14.56 18.91 22.40
N GLU A 52 14.43 19.51 23.56
CA GLU A 52 14.32 18.76 24.81
C GLU A 52 13.11 17.85 24.83
N ALA A 53 13.23 16.72 25.53
CA ALA A 53 12.13 15.78 25.71
C ALA A 53 10.95 16.44 26.45
N MET A 54 9.75 16.16 25.96
CA MET A 54 8.49 16.58 26.58
C MET A 54 7.98 15.49 27.53
N THR A 55 7.23 15.89 28.57
CA THR A 55 6.37 14.97 29.32
C THR A 55 5.19 14.56 28.45
N GLU A 56 4.49 13.47 28.81
CA GLU A 56 3.27 13.05 28.07
C GLU A 56 2.20 14.15 28.06
N TYR A 57 2.07 14.89 29.15
CA TYR A 57 1.11 16.00 29.22
C TYR A 57 1.49 17.14 28.25
N GLU A 58 2.75 17.58 28.26
CA GLU A 58 3.25 18.60 27.34
C GLU A 58 3.12 18.16 25.89
N PHE A 59 3.46 16.90 25.60
CA PHE A 59 3.31 16.32 24.27
C PHE A 59 1.84 16.28 23.81
N GLY A 60 0.92 15.86 24.69
CA GLY A 60 -0.51 15.86 24.39
C GLY A 60 -1.03 17.24 24.03
N GLN A 61 -0.63 18.28 24.77
CA GLN A 61 -0.99 19.66 24.46
C GLN A 61 -0.35 20.16 23.16
N HIS A 62 0.92 19.83 22.93
CA HIS A 62 1.62 20.18 21.72
C HIS A 62 0.96 19.58 20.47
N ILE A 63 0.65 18.29 20.50
CA ILE A 63 -0.02 17.60 19.39
C ILE A 63 -1.44 18.14 19.16
N ALA A 64 -2.19 18.42 20.22
CA ALA A 64 -3.52 19.02 20.10
C ALA A 64 -3.45 20.43 19.45
N ALA A 65 -2.47 21.24 19.85
CA ALA A 65 -2.25 22.57 19.27
C ALA A 65 -1.79 22.48 17.80
N LEU A 66 -1.00 21.48 17.46
CA LEU A 66 -0.58 21.21 16.09
C LEU A 66 -1.76 20.75 15.22
N ALA A 67 -2.55 19.82 15.72
CA ALA A 67 -3.75 19.31 15.07
C ALA A 67 -4.79 20.42 14.83
N ALA A 68 -4.95 21.35 15.76
CA ALA A 68 -5.87 22.50 15.63
C ALA A 68 -5.51 23.48 14.50
N LYS A 69 -4.31 23.40 13.93
CA LYS A 69 -3.91 24.18 12.75
C LYS A 69 -4.54 23.65 11.46
N ASN A 70 -5.01 22.41 11.44
CA ASN A 70 -5.72 21.84 10.30
C ASN A 70 -7.10 22.51 10.15
N LYS A 71 -7.46 22.77 8.92
CA LYS A 71 -8.77 23.30 8.57
C LYS A 71 -9.57 22.21 7.89
N LEU A 72 -10.77 21.95 8.41
CA LEU A 72 -11.68 20.97 7.83
C LEU A 72 -12.48 21.64 6.72
N TYR A 73 -12.35 21.11 5.50
CA TYR A 73 -13.12 21.53 4.33
C TYR A 73 -13.86 20.33 3.76
N THR A 74 -14.94 20.59 3.03
CA THR A 74 -15.52 19.57 2.16
C THR A 74 -14.58 19.34 0.99
N THR A 75 -14.11 18.10 0.84
CA THR A 75 -13.16 17.74 -0.21
C THR A 75 -13.89 17.31 -1.48
N TYR A 76 -13.38 17.79 -2.63
CA TYR A 76 -13.80 17.40 -3.98
C TYR A 76 -12.60 16.96 -4.83
N ILE A 77 -11.51 16.56 -4.21
CA ILE A 77 -10.28 16.15 -4.92
C ILE A 77 -10.54 14.89 -5.75
N GLY A 78 -11.30 13.93 -5.21
CA GLY A 78 -11.58 12.68 -5.92
C GLY A 78 -10.35 11.80 -6.13
N MET A 79 -10.25 11.20 -7.32
CA MET A 79 -9.09 10.40 -7.78
C MET A 79 -8.68 9.28 -6.81
N GLY A 80 -9.68 8.55 -6.27
CA GLY A 80 -9.46 7.43 -5.35
C GLY A 80 -9.32 7.83 -3.87
N TRP A 81 -9.23 9.13 -3.55
CA TRP A 81 -9.09 9.64 -2.18
C TRP A 81 -10.41 10.26 -1.72
N TYR A 82 -11.26 9.44 -1.13
CA TYR A 82 -12.58 9.85 -0.67
C TYR A 82 -12.70 9.71 0.84
N ASN A 83 -13.51 10.57 1.45
CA ASN A 83 -13.89 10.41 2.86
C ASN A 83 -14.61 9.08 3.06
N THR A 84 -14.39 8.48 4.21
CA THR A 84 -15.00 7.21 4.60
C THR A 84 -15.75 7.35 5.91
N VAL A 85 -16.66 6.43 6.15
CA VAL A 85 -17.35 6.31 7.44
C VAL A 85 -16.84 5.06 8.12
N THR A 86 -16.05 5.22 9.20
CA THR A 86 -15.62 4.11 10.02
C THR A 86 -16.75 3.72 10.97
N PRO A 87 -17.27 2.47 10.93
CA PRO A 87 -18.26 2.03 11.90
C PRO A 87 -17.72 2.12 13.34
N ALA A 88 -18.52 2.66 14.27
CA ALA A 88 -18.09 2.86 15.65
C ALA A 88 -17.64 1.55 16.35
N VAL A 89 -18.25 0.43 15.98
CA VAL A 89 -17.86 -0.89 16.48
C VAL A 89 -16.45 -1.30 16.00
N ILE A 90 -16.09 -0.96 14.78
CA ILE A 90 -14.74 -1.22 14.23
C ILE A 90 -13.73 -0.30 14.93
N GLN A 91 -14.07 0.99 15.08
CA GLN A 91 -13.23 1.94 15.82
C GLN A 91 -12.85 1.38 17.18
N ARG A 92 -13.86 1.01 17.99
CA ARG A 92 -13.64 0.54 19.36
C ARG A 92 -12.99 -0.85 19.43
N ASN A 93 -13.47 -1.81 18.64
CA ASN A 93 -13.10 -3.22 18.84
C ASN A 93 -11.88 -3.65 18.01
N VAL A 94 -11.47 -2.86 17.03
CA VAL A 94 -10.29 -3.14 16.19
C VAL A 94 -9.23 -2.06 16.40
N PHE A 95 -9.51 -0.80 16.09
CA PHE A 95 -8.48 0.24 16.10
C PHE A 95 -8.02 0.60 17.53
N GLU A 96 -8.91 0.59 18.51
CA GLU A 96 -8.57 0.88 19.91
C GLU A 96 -8.17 -0.35 20.72
N ASN A 97 -8.24 -1.54 20.13
CA ASN A 97 -7.95 -2.78 20.83
C ASN A 97 -6.48 -3.20 20.62
N PRO A 98 -5.66 -3.24 21.70
CA PRO A 98 -4.23 -3.58 21.61
C PRO A 98 -3.95 -4.99 21.07
N VAL A 99 -4.91 -5.90 21.10
CA VAL A 99 -4.79 -7.22 20.48
C VAL A 99 -4.59 -7.11 18.96
N TRP A 100 -5.17 -6.09 18.32
CA TRP A 100 -5.06 -5.87 16.88
C TRP A 100 -3.89 -4.96 16.50
N TYR A 101 -3.63 -3.86 17.20
CA TYR A 101 -2.59 -2.89 16.83
C TYR A 101 -1.19 -3.23 17.38
N THR A 102 -0.82 -4.50 17.41
CA THR A 102 0.55 -4.93 17.71
C THR A 102 1.38 -4.98 16.43
N SER A 103 2.68 -4.73 16.55
CA SER A 103 3.65 -4.85 15.45
C SER A 103 4.02 -6.30 15.10
N TYR A 104 3.40 -7.29 15.73
CA TYR A 104 3.69 -8.70 15.49
C TYR A 104 3.25 -9.14 14.11
N THR A 105 4.19 -9.66 13.32
CA THR A 105 3.89 -10.31 12.04
C THR A 105 3.56 -11.78 12.29
N PRO A 106 2.47 -12.32 11.72
CA PRO A 106 1.95 -13.66 12.05
C PRO A 106 2.76 -14.80 11.41
N TYR A 107 4.05 -14.87 11.65
CA TYR A 107 4.91 -15.97 11.17
C TYR A 107 4.63 -17.30 11.84
N GLN A 108 4.19 -17.28 13.11
CA GLN A 108 3.87 -18.47 13.88
C GLN A 108 2.35 -18.68 13.85
N THR A 109 1.91 -19.67 13.09
CA THR A 109 0.49 -19.97 12.90
C THR A 109 -0.21 -20.34 14.22
N GLU A 110 0.49 -21.02 15.12
CA GLU A 110 -0.03 -21.50 16.39
C GLU A 110 -0.53 -20.37 17.31
N VAL A 111 0.16 -19.23 17.30
CA VAL A 111 -0.19 -18.05 18.12
C VAL A 111 -0.96 -16.99 17.35
N SER A 112 -1.16 -17.16 16.06
CA SER A 112 -1.72 -16.15 15.16
C SER A 112 -2.99 -16.61 14.43
N GLN A 113 -3.66 -17.65 14.93
CA GLN A 113 -4.82 -18.27 14.26
C GLN A 113 -5.91 -17.24 13.92
N GLY A 114 -6.29 -16.39 14.87
CA GLY A 114 -7.31 -15.36 14.63
C GLY A 114 -6.91 -14.31 13.60
N ARG A 115 -5.63 -13.94 13.52
CA ARG A 115 -5.13 -13.04 12.47
C ARG A 115 -5.15 -13.70 11.10
N LEU A 116 -4.76 -14.96 11.01
CA LEU A 116 -4.78 -15.74 9.77
C LEU A 116 -6.21 -15.95 9.28
N GLU A 117 -7.16 -16.21 10.19
CA GLU A 117 -8.59 -16.29 9.86
C GLU A 117 -9.10 -14.96 9.30
N ALA A 118 -8.73 -13.83 9.91
CA ALA A 118 -9.09 -12.50 9.40
C ALA A 118 -8.51 -12.24 8.00
N LEU A 119 -7.28 -12.67 7.73
CA LEU A 119 -6.66 -12.56 6.40
C LEU A 119 -7.36 -13.42 5.35
N LEU A 120 -7.76 -14.65 5.71
CA LEU A 120 -8.55 -15.53 4.82
C LEU A 120 -9.91 -14.92 4.50
N ASN A 121 -10.61 -14.38 5.51
CA ASN A 121 -11.89 -13.69 5.32
C ASN A 121 -11.73 -12.47 4.40
N PHE A 122 -10.65 -11.71 4.56
CA PHE A 122 -10.33 -10.59 3.67
C PHE A 122 -10.15 -11.06 2.21
N GLN A 123 -9.35 -12.10 1.98
CA GLN A 123 -9.13 -12.66 0.64
C GLN A 123 -10.44 -13.11 0.01
N THR A 124 -11.30 -13.81 0.77
CA THR A 124 -12.62 -14.28 0.31
C THR A 124 -13.50 -13.09 -0.08
N ALA A 125 -13.58 -12.07 0.76
CA ALA A 125 -14.40 -10.88 0.48
C ALA A 125 -13.90 -10.13 -0.79
N VAL A 126 -12.59 -10.04 -0.99
CA VAL A 126 -12.03 -9.44 -2.21
C VAL A 126 -12.35 -10.31 -3.43
N CYS A 127 -12.23 -11.63 -3.35
CA CYS A 127 -12.61 -12.54 -4.43
C CYS A 127 -14.09 -12.36 -4.82
N ASP A 128 -14.98 -12.36 -3.85
CA ASP A 128 -16.42 -12.24 -4.07
C ASP A 128 -16.78 -10.89 -4.72
N LEU A 129 -16.21 -9.78 -4.21
CA LEU A 129 -16.49 -8.44 -4.76
C LEU A 129 -15.91 -8.24 -6.15
N THR A 130 -14.75 -8.83 -6.46
CA THR A 130 -14.07 -8.64 -7.75
C THR A 130 -14.49 -9.66 -8.81
N GLY A 131 -15.15 -10.75 -8.42
CA GLY A 131 -15.46 -11.89 -9.30
C GLY A 131 -14.21 -12.69 -9.69
N MET A 132 -13.15 -12.65 -8.87
CA MET A 132 -11.89 -13.34 -9.11
C MET A 132 -11.73 -14.56 -8.20
N PRO A 133 -11.09 -15.65 -8.67
CA PRO A 133 -10.91 -16.86 -7.86
C PRO A 133 -9.81 -16.77 -6.80
N LEU A 134 -8.87 -15.83 -6.92
CA LEU A 134 -7.74 -15.68 -6.01
C LEU A 134 -7.52 -14.20 -5.66
N ALA A 135 -7.19 -13.93 -4.40
CA ALA A 135 -6.74 -12.62 -3.94
C ALA A 135 -5.59 -12.75 -2.94
N ASN A 136 -4.75 -11.72 -2.86
CA ASN A 136 -3.74 -11.62 -1.82
C ASN A 136 -4.32 -11.01 -0.53
N CYS A 137 -3.50 -10.95 0.53
CA CYS A 137 -3.91 -10.39 1.81
C CYS A 137 -3.80 -8.88 1.89
N SER A 138 -2.80 -8.27 1.25
CA SER A 138 -2.63 -6.81 1.12
C SER A 138 -1.45 -6.44 0.23
N LEU A 139 -1.52 -5.22 -0.31
CA LEU A 139 -0.41 -4.48 -0.89
C LEU A 139 -0.36 -3.08 -0.28
N LEU A 140 0.69 -2.31 -0.56
CA LEU A 140 0.88 -0.99 0.03
C LEU A 140 -0.28 -0.05 -0.33
N ASP A 141 -0.55 0.10 -1.63
CA ASP A 141 -1.60 0.97 -2.17
C ASP A 141 -2.05 0.50 -3.58
N GLU A 142 -3.03 1.19 -4.15
CA GLU A 142 -3.55 0.92 -5.49
C GLU A 142 -2.47 1.06 -6.56
N ALA A 143 -1.67 2.12 -6.51
CA ALA A 143 -0.66 2.38 -7.54
C ALA A 143 0.46 1.32 -7.52
N THR A 144 0.87 0.87 -6.34
CA THR A 144 1.81 -0.24 -6.17
C THR A 144 1.20 -1.55 -6.68
N ALA A 145 -0.08 -1.80 -6.39
CA ALA A 145 -0.79 -2.97 -6.89
C ALA A 145 -0.85 -2.97 -8.44
N ALA A 146 -1.06 -1.81 -9.06
CA ALA A 146 -0.97 -1.65 -10.51
C ALA A 146 0.41 -2.03 -11.06
N ALA A 147 1.48 -1.57 -10.40
CA ALA A 147 2.85 -1.89 -10.81
C ALA A 147 3.18 -3.38 -10.65
N GLU A 148 2.67 -4.02 -9.59
CA GLU A 148 2.78 -5.48 -9.42
C GLU A 148 1.98 -6.23 -10.50
N ALA A 149 0.80 -5.73 -10.90
CA ALA A 149 0.03 -6.29 -12.01
C ALA A 149 0.83 -6.26 -13.32
N VAL A 150 1.47 -5.14 -13.62
CA VAL A 150 2.35 -5.02 -14.81
C VAL A 150 3.51 -6.01 -14.74
N THR A 151 4.18 -6.10 -13.61
CA THR A 151 5.31 -7.04 -13.41
C THR A 151 4.86 -8.49 -13.58
N MET A 152 3.72 -8.86 -13.01
CA MET A 152 3.15 -10.20 -13.14
C MET A 152 2.78 -10.52 -14.60
N MET A 153 2.04 -9.63 -15.26
CA MET A 153 1.67 -9.82 -16.66
C MET A 153 2.89 -9.89 -17.58
N TYR A 154 3.94 -9.10 -17.29
CA TYR A 154 5.20 -9.16 -18.03
C TYR A 154 5.91 -10.49 -17.89
N ALA A 155 5.97 -11.04 -16.67
CA ALA A 155 6.58 -12.33 -16.41
C ALA A 155 5.81 -13.51 -17.04
N LEU A 156 4.49 -13.40 -17.08
CA LEU A 156 3.58 -14.45 -17.57
C LEU A 156 3.25 -14.33 -19.07
N ARG A 157 3.95 -13.48 -19.83
CA ARG A 157 3.75 -13.37 -21.28
C ARG A 157 3.90 -14.72 -21.97
N PRO A 158 3.08 -15.03 -22.99
CA PRO A 158 3.26 -16.19 -23.85
C PRO A 158 4.68 -16.25 -24.45
N ARG A 159 5.17 -17.45 -24.74
CA ARG A 159 6.55 -17.64 -25.24
C ARG A 159 6.87 -16.91 -26.54
N ASP A 160 5.89 -16.77 -27.42
CA ASP A 160 5.99 -16.00 -28.66
C ASP A 160 6.16 -14.50 -28.40
N MET A 161 5.40 -13.93 -27.48
CA MET A 161 5.57 -12.54 -27.03
C MET A 161 6.92 -12.31 -26.32
N GLN A 162 7.39 -13.29 -25.54
CA GLN A 162 8.73 -13.20 -24.93
C GLN A 162 9.83 -13.20 -26.02
N LYS A 163 9.70 -14.03 -27.05
CA LYS A 163 10.67 -14.12 -28.15
C LYS A 163 10.65 -12.89 -29.06
N SER A 164 9.48 -12.30 -29.29
CA SER A 164 9.35 -11.06 -30.06
C SER A 164 9.80 -9.82 -29.32
N GLY A 165 10.02 -9.94 -27.99
CA GLY A 165 10.39 -8.81 -27.15
C GLY A 165 9.24 -7.85 -26.84
N ALA A 166 7.98 -8.33 -26.89
CA ALA A 166 6.81 -7.52 -26.54
C ALA A 166 6.95 -6.93 -25.14
N ASN A 167 7.02 -5.62 -25.02
CA ASN A 167 7.32 -4.91 -23.77
C ASN A 167 6.48 -3.65 -23.55
N VAL A 168 5.37 -3.49 -24.28
CA VAL A 168 4.49 -2.33 -24.17
C VAL A 168 3.29 -2.67 -23.30
N VAL A 169 2.99 -1.79 -22.34
CA VAL A 169 1.72 -1.76 -21.59
C VAL A 169 0.90 -0.57 -22.08
N PHE A 170 -0.31 -0.83 -22.50
CA PHE A 170 -1.29 0.22 -22.74
C PHE A 170 -1.97 0.61 -21.42
N VAL A 171 -2.01 1.90 -21.12
CA VAL A 171 -2.71 2.46 -19.94
C VAL A 171 -3.72 3.47 -20.45
N ASP A 172 -5.00 3.24 -20.15
CA ASP A 172 -6.06 4.18 -20.52
C ASP A 172 -5.84 5.56 -19.87
N GLU A 173 -6.06 6.63 -20.62
CA GLU A 173 -5.81 8.01 -20.17
C GLU A 173 -6.69 8.42 -18.97
N SER A 174 -7.75 7.68 -18.71
CA SER A 174 -8.65 7.90 -17.58
C SER A 174 -8.25 7.15 -16.30
N VAL A 175 -7.11 6.44 -16.31
CA VAL A 175 -6.47 5.90 -15.11
C VAL A 175 -5.94 7.04 -14.24
N PHE A 176 -6.02 6.89 -12.93
CA PHE A 176 -5.55 7.92 -12.00
C PHE A 176 -4.07 8.28 -12.24
N PRO A 177 -3.73 9.58 -12.30
CA PRO A 177 -2.38 10.02 -12.64
C PRO A 177 -1.31 9.54 -11.67
N GLN A 178 -1.61 9.40 -10.38
CA GLN A 178 -0.68 8.83 -9.41
C GLN A 178 -0.40 7.35 -9.68
N THR A 179 -1.39 6.58 -10.14
CA THR A 179 -1.23 5.18 -10.52
C THR A 179 -0.33 5.08 -11.75
N LEU A 180 -0.57 5.89 -12.77
CA LEU A 180 0.28 5.96 -13.96
C LEU A 180 1.74 6.34 -13.61
N ALA A 181 1.95 7.28 -12.70
CA ALA A 181 3.29 7.71 -12.29
C ALA A 181 4.09 6.57 -11.62
N VAL A 182 3.46 5.81 -10.72
CA VAL A 182 4.12 4.67 -10.06
C VAL A 182 4.38 3.53 -11.05
N VAL A 183 3.40 3.19 -11.89
CA VAL A 183 3.57 2.17 -12.95
C VAL A 183 4.74 2.55 -13.86
N THR A 184 4.81 3.80 -14.30
CA THR A 184 5.92 4.29 -15.15
C THR A 184 7.27 4.15 -14.45
N THR A 185 7.36 4.58 -13.20
CA THR A 185 8.59 4.50 -12.41
C THR A 185 9.08 3.05 -12.26
N ARG A 186 8.17 2.13 -12.02
CA ARG A 186 8.47 0.70 -11.83
C ARG A 186 8.75 -0.03 -13.16
N ALA A 187 8.20 0.45 -14.27
CA ALA A 187 8.38 -0.10 -15.62
C ALA A 187 9.77 0.19 -16.21
N ILE A 188 10.31 1.39 -15.98
CA ILE A 188 11.59 1.85 -16.58
C ILE A 188 12.75 0.87 -16.34
N PRO A 189 13.08 0.44 -15.11
CA PRO A 189 14.21 -0.47 -14.88
C PRO A 189 14.02 -1.87 -15.49
N GLN A 190 12.80 -2.25 -15.83
CA GLN A 190 12.47 -3.51 -16.48
C GLN A 190 12.46 -3.41 -18.01
N GLY A 191 12.70 -2.23 -18.58
CA GLY A 191 12.64 -1.98 -20.02
C GLY A 191 11.20 -2.04 -20.57
N ILE A 192 10.19 -1.89 -19.71
CA ILE A 192 8.79 -1.87 -20.11
C ILE A 192 8.43 -0.45 -20.55
N GLN A 193 7.76 -0.33 -21.69
CA GLN A 193 7.28 0.94 -22.23
C GLN A 193 5.81 1.15 -21.87
N ILE A 194 5.45 2.37 -21.50
CA ILE A 194 4.08 2.76 -21.21
C ILE A 194 3.54 3.56 -22.43
N ARG A 195 2.41 3.12 -22.96
CA ARG A 195 1.66 3.84 -23.99
C ARG A 195 0.31 4.25 -23.41
N THR A 196 0.01 5.54 -23.44
CA THR A 196 -1.27 6.07 -22.97
C THR A 196 -2.17 6.48 -24.13
N GLY A 197 -3.47 6.38 -23.94
CA GLY A 197 -4.49 6.79 -24.92
C GLY A 197 -5.88 6.38 -24.47
N LYS A 198 -6.88 6.59 -25.33
CA LYS A 198 -8.25 6.15 -25.04
C LYS A 198 -8.44 4.70 -25.45
N TYR A 199 -9.01 3.89 -24.55
CA TYR A 199 -9.23 2.46 -24.77
C TYR A 199 -10.05 2.17 -26.05
N GLY A 200 -11.04 3.02 -26.36
CA GLY A 200 -11.92 2.85 -27.54
C GLY A 200 -11.28 3.22 -28.88
N GLU A 201 -10.21 4.02 -28.87
CA GLU A 201 -9.51 4.51 -30.05
C GLU A 201 -8.16 3.82 -30.29
N THR A 202 -7.64 3.12 -29.27
CA THR A 202 -6.30 2.56 -29.30
C THR A 202 -6.23 1.29 -30.13
N GLU A 203 -5.23 1.24 -31.01
CA GLU A 203 -4.81 0.02 -31.69
C GLU A 203 -3.78 -0.73 -30.87
N LEU A 204 -4.05 -2.00 -30.56
CA LEU A 204 -3.14 -2.87 -29.81
C LEU A 204 -2.14 -3.50 -30.79
N THR A 205 -0.92 -3.06 -30.73
CA THR A 205 0.17 -3.51 -31.58
C THR A 205 0.80 -4.81 -31.05
N PRO A 206 1.49 -5.62 -31.90
CA PRO A 206 2.05 -6.90 -31.47
C PRO A 206 3.09 -6.85 -30.33
N ASP A 207 3.63 -5.67 -30.05
CA ASP A 207 4.53 -5.41 -28.92
C ASP A 207 3.80 -5.12 -27.61
N THR A 208 2.46 -4.96 -27.65
CA THR A 208 1.62 -4.75 -26.46
C THR A 208 1.31 -6.09 -25.80
N PHE A 209 1.64 -6.25 -24.52
CA PHE A 209 1.38 -7.48 -23.76
C PHE A 209 0.27 -7.33 -22.72
N ALA A 210 -0.05 -6.10 -22.30
CA ALA A 210 -1.01 -5.84 -21.26
C ALA A 210 -1.70 -4.49 -21.42
N CYS A 211 -2.90 -4.39 -20.84
CA CYS A 211 -3.71 -3.18 -20.78
C CYS A 211 -4.14 -2.89 -19.35
N ILE A 212 -4.22 -1.61 -18.99
CA ILE A 212 -4.78 -1.15 -17.70
C ILE A 212 -5.92 -0.18 -17.98
N VAL A 213 -7.05 -0.40 -17.32
CA VAL A 213 -8.23 0.50 -17.33
C VAL A 213 -8.69 0.80 -15.91
N GLN A 214 -9.47 1.87 -15.71
CA GLN A 214 -9.97 2.33 -14.41
C GLN A 214 -11.51 2.20 -14.34
N TYR A 215 -12.05 1.64 -13.25
CA TYR A 215 -13.48 1.38 -13.09
C TYR A 215 -13.99 1.69 -11.66
N PRO A 216 -14.84 2.73 -11.47
CA PRO A 216 -15.12 3.81 -12.40
C PRO A 216 -13.86 4.60 -12.80
N ASN A 217 -13.89 5.30 -13.93
CA ASN A 217 -12.73 6.02 -14.42
C ASN A 217 -12.48 7.35 -13.65
N ALA A 218 -11.35 8.03 -13.93
CA ALA A 218 -10.99 9.27 -13.24
C ALA A 218 -12.02 10.41 -13.43
N GLY A 219 -12.81 10.37 -14.51
CA GLY A 219 -13.91 11.31 -14.77
C GLY A 219 -15.21 10.94 -14.03
N GLY A 220 -15.23 9.81 -13.30
CA GLY A 220 -16.43 9.30 -12.61
C GLY A 220 -17.39 8.52 -13.52
N ASN A 221 -16.99 8.23 -14.76
CA ASN A 221 -17.83 7.47 -15.68
C ASN A 221 -17.70 5.96 -15.42
N ILE A 222 -18.81 5.25 -15.63
CA ILE A 222 -18.88 3.79 -15.61
C ILE A 222 -18.87 3.33 -17.06
N GLU A 223 -17.72 2.85 -17.52
CA GLU A 223 -17.53 2.41 -18.90
C GLU A 223 -17.83 0.92 -19.05
N ASP A 224 -18.31 0.51 -20.21
CA ASP A 224 -18.44 -0.91 -20.57
C ASP A 224 -17.18 -1.38 -21.32
N TYR A 225 -16.30 -2.04 -20.60
CA TYR A 225 -15.02 -2.51 -21.15
C TYR A 225 -15.09 -3.90 -21.80
N ARG A 226 -16.25 -4.57 -21.88
CA ARG A 226 -16.37 -5.94 -22.41
C ARG A 226 -15.76 -6.09 -23.80
N ALA A 227 -16.17 -5.25 -24.74
CA ALA A 227 -15.65 -5.29 -26.10
C ALA A 227 -14.15 -4.98 -26.19
N PHE A 228 -13.65 -4.10 -25.32
CA PHE A 228 -12.21 -3.81 -25.24
C PHE A 228 -11.42 -5.00 -24.69
N VAL A 229 -11.92 -5.68 -23.67
CA VAL A 229 -11.29 -6.89 -23.11
C VAL A 229 -11.24 -8.01 -24.14
N GLU A 230 -12.32 -8.25 -24.86
CA GLU A 230 -12.35 -9.22 -25.96
C GLU A 230 -11.31 -8.90 -27.05
N LYS A 231 -11.22 -7.62 -27.46
CA LYS A 231 -10.20 -7.14 -28.39
C LYS A 231 -8.78 -7.34 -27.86
N ALA A 232 -8.55 -7.03 -26.58
CA ALA A 232 -7.25 -7.20 -25.95
C ALA A 232 -6.84 -8.68 -25.89
N HIS A 233 -7.75 -9.54 -25.48
CA HIS A 233 -7.50 -10.99 -25.47
C HIS A 233 -7.26 -11.57 -26.85
N ALA A 234 -8.00 -11.11 -27.88
CA ALA A 234 -7.75 -11.51 -29.27
C ALA A 234 -6.36 -11.09 -29.77
N ALA A 235 -5.80 -9.99 -29.25
CA ALA A 235 -4.43 -9.55 -29.50
C ALA A 235 -3.39 -10.25 -28.60
N GLY A 236 -3.80 -11.17 -27.72
CA GLY A 236 -2.92 -11.86 -26.78
C GLY A 236 -2.56 -11.03 -25.53
N CYS A 237 -3.14 -9.85 -25.36
CA CYS A 237 -2.89 -8.99 -24.20
C CYS A 237 -3.69 -9.43 -22.99
N LYS A 238 -3.11 -9.25 -21.81
CA LYS A 238 -3.81 -9.36 -20.51
C LYS A 238 -4.42 -8.03 -20.11
N VAL A 239 -5.55 -8.06 -19.37
CA VAL A 239 -6.23 -6.83 -18.92
C VAL A 239 -6.28 -6.78 -17.40
N ALA A 240 -5.72 -5.72 -16.85
CA ALA A 240 -5.81 -5.38 -15.43
C ALA A 240 -6.74 -4.17 -15.24
N VAL A 241 -7.58 -4.26 -14.22
CA VAL A 241 -8.61 -3.26 -13.91
C VAL A 241 -8.35 -2.66 -12.54
N ALA A 242 -8.10 -1.36 -12.51
CA ALA A 242 -8.10 -0.59 -11.27
C ALA A 242 -9.57 -0.33 -10.89
N ALA A 243 -10.06 -0.94 -9.81
CA ALA A 243 -11.45 -0.85 -9.44
C ALA A 243 -11.64 -0.26 -8.03
N ASP A 244 -12.58 0.67 -7.90
CA ASP A 244 -13.07 1.09 -6.57
C ASP A 244 -13.88 -0.06 -5.97
N ILE A 245 -13.32 -0.76 -4.98
CA ILE A 245 -13.95 -1.93 -4.39
C ILE A 245 -15.34 -1.67 -3.82
N LEU A 246 -15.59 -0.45 -3.31
CA LEU A 246 -16.92 -0.10 -2.78
C LEU A 246 -17.96 -0.01 -3.89
N SER A 247 -17.58 0.44 -5.09
CA SER A 247 -18.47 0.50 -6.24
C SER A 247 -18.92 -0.89 -6.70
N LEU A 248 -18.10 -1.93 -6.47
CA LEU A 248 -18.39 -3.31 -6.85
C LEU A 248 -19.52 -3.94 -6.02
N ALA A 249 -19.97 -3.30 -4.93
CA ALA A 249 -21.21 -3.68 -4.26
C ALA A 249 -22.47 -3.39 -5.11
N LEU A 250 -22.37 -2.57 -6.16
CA LEU A 250 -23.45 -2.16 -7.04
C LEU A 250 -23.18 -2.48 -8.51
N LEU A 251 -21.92 -2.47 -8.92
CA LEU A 251 -21.51 -2.64 -10.31
C LEU A 251 -21.09 -4.08 -10.58
N THR A 252 -21.21 -4.50 -11.82
CA THR A 252 -20.77 -5.84 -12.26
C THR A 252 -19.27 -6.00 -12.00
N PRO A 253 -18.84 -7.03 -11.26
CA PRO A 253 -17.44 -7.29 -10.98
C PRO A 253 -16.58 -7.46 -12.24
N PRO A 254 -15.36 -6.89 -12.28
CA PRO A 254 -14.50 -7.02 -13.46
C PRO A 254 -14.16 -8.45 -13.84
N GLY A 255 -14.11 -9.38 -12.90
CA GLY A 255 -13.90 -10.81 -13.17
C GLY A 255 -14.98 -11.43 -14.04
N GLU A 256 -16.23 -10.94 -13.93
CA GLU A 256 -17.36 -11.47 -14.69
C GLU A 256 -17.36 -11.06 -16.16
N TRP A 257 -16.73 -9.91 -16.50
CA TRP A 257 -16.61 -9.43 -17.88
C TRP A 257 -15.20 -9.60 -18.47
N GLY A 258 -14.38 -10.45 -17.85
CA GLY A 258 -13.18 -10.98 -18.49
C GLY A 258 -11.87 -10.38 -18.03
N ALA A 259 -11.82 -9.48 -17.03
CA ALA A 259 -10.56 -9.01 -16.48
C ALA A 259 -9.65 -10.18 -16.04
N ASP A 260 -8.35 -10.06 -16.26
CA ASP A 260 -7.36 -11.04 -15.79
C ASP A 260 -6.88 -10.72 -14.39
N ILE A 261 -6.79 -9.42 -14.05
CA ILE A 261 -6.38 -8.90 -12.75
C ILE A 261 -7.35 -7.77 -12.35
N VAL A 262 -7.70 -7.71 -11.08
CA VAL A 262 -8.42 -6.59 -10.47
C VAL A 262 -7.62 -6.11 -9.27
N PHE A 263 -7.36 -4.82 -9.19
CA PHE A 263 -6.61 -4.21 -8.09
C PHE A 263 -7.24 -2.88 -7.69
N GLY A 264 -6.89 -2.39 -6.50
CA GLY A 264 -7.39 -1.13 -5.99
C GLY A 264 -7.03 -0.94 -4.52
N THR A 265 -7.82 -0.16 -3.80
CA THR A 265 -7.67 0.04 -2.36
C THR A 265 -8.92 -0.37 -1.61
N THR A 266 -8.76 -1.02 -0.45
CA THR A 266 -9.86 -1.33 0.49
C THR A 266 -10.09 -0.21 1.50
N GLN A 267 -9.35 0.89 1.44
CA GLN A 267 -9.54 2.08 2.27
C GLN A 267 -11.01 2.56 2.24
N ARG A 268 -11.66 2.42 1.10
CA ARG A 268 -13.07 2.77 0.86
C ARG A 268 -14.06 2.08 1.79
N LEU A 269 -13.71 0.93 2.35
CA LEU A 269 -14.57 0.17 3.27
C LEU A 269 -14.61 0.71 4.71
N GLY A 270 -13.99 1.87 4.97
CA GLY A 270 -14.11 2.59 6.23
C GLY A 270 -12.79 2.93 6.92
N THR A 271 -11.64 2.71 6.30
CA THR A 271 -10.37 3.16 6.85
C THR A 271 -10.27 4.68 6.68
N PRO A 272 -10.11 5.47 7.77
CA PRO A 272 -9.94 6.91 7.68
C PRO A 272 -8.69 7.27 6.86
N MET A 273 -8.74 8.40 6.15
CA MET A 273 -7.59 8.87 5.38
C MET A 273 -6.41 9.32 6.26
N PHE A 274 -6.65 9.64 7.54
CA PHE A 274 -5.66 10.20 8.45
C PHE A 274 -4.86 11.33 7.79
N TYR A 275 -3.55 11.32 7.89
CA TYR A 275 -2.62 12.28 7.26
C TYR A 275 -1.94 11.72 6.01
N GLY A 276 -2.67 10.94 5.21
CA GLY A 276 -2.19 10.36 3.96
C GLY A 276 -1.97 8.84 3.99
N GLY A 277 -2.54 8.16 4.93
CA GLY A 277 -2.50 6.70 5.05
C GLY A 277 -3.09 6.20 6.35
N PRO A 278 -3.18 4.89 6.58
CA PRO A 278 -2.75 3.81 5.70
C PRO A 278 -3.67 3.64 4.50
N SER A 279 -3.09 3.19 3.39
CA SER A 279 -3.82 2.75 2.22
C SER A 279 -3.64 1.24 2.09
N ALA A 280 -4.73 0.49 2.04
CA ALA A 280 -4.71 -0.96 1.99
C ALA A 280 -5.00 -1.42 0.56
N GLY A 281 -3.96 -1.62 -0.23
CA GLY A 281 -4.06 -2.14 -1.58
C GLY A 281 -4.55 -3.58 -1.60
N TYR A 282 -5.44 -3.92 -2.53
CA TYR A 282 -5.82 -5.30 -2.83
C TYR A 282 -5.41 -5.68 -4.24
N PHE A 283 -5.28 -6.98 -4.46
CA PHE A 283 -4.93 -7.57 -5.74
C PHE A 283 -5.63 -8.93 -5.87
N ALA A 284 -6.38 -9.09 -6.95
CA ALA A 284 -7.08 -10.33 -7.26
C ALA A 284 -6.80 -10.74 -8.70
N THR A 285 -6.72 -12.04 -8.96
CA THR A 285 -6.34 -12.60 -10.28
C THR A 285 -7.00 -13.95 -10.53
N ARG A 286 -6.89 -14.41 -11.78
CA ARG A 286 -7.23 -15.77 -12.21
C ARG A 286 -6.06 -16.70 -12.08
#